data_e275a4d06fe1530b6d30a1dacf03b9c6
#
_entry.id   e275a4d06fe1530b6d30a1dacf03b9c6
#
_cell.length_a   1.000
_cell.length_b   1.000
_cell.length_c   1.000
_cell.angle_alpha   90.00
_cell.angle_beta   90.00
_cell.angle_gamma   90.00
#
_symmetry.space_group_name_H-M   'P 1'
#
loop_
_entity.id
_entity.type
_entity.pdbx_description
1 polymer ?
#
loop_
_entity_poly.entity_id
_entity_poly.type
_entity_poly.pdbx_seq_one_letter_code
_entity_poly.pdbx_strand_id
1 'polypeptide(L)'
;MDIINFKILNTAIERLLNQKMNELGITYTQATVIGYLDLKKDTLVFQKDIEINLGLTHPTVSSILKRLEEKSLIKTEVYEEDKRLKKITLTKNSYEILGQIQSKIDEMGKLLFSGISSDEI
;
A
#
# COMPACT_ATOMS: atom_id res chain seq x y z
N MET A 1 14.88 -20.90 -10.34
CA MET A 1 14.49 -20.90 -8.93
C MET A 1 13.29 -21.84 -8.76
N ASP A 2 13.32 -22.74 -7.81
CA ASP A 2 12.18 -23.61 -7.57
C ASP A 2 11.09 -22.88 -6.76
N ILE A 3 9.92 -23.51 -6.67
CA ILE A 3 8.76 -22.88 -6.04
C ILE A 3 8.96 -22.68 -4.53
N ILE A 4 9.71 -23.57 -3.87
CA ILE A 4 9.98 -23.47 -2.44
C ILE A 4 10.88 -22.28 -2.15
N ASN A 5 11.97 -22.11 -2.91
CA ASN A 5 12.87 -20.98 -2.76
C ASN A 5 12.17 -19.67 -3.10
N PHE A 6 11.29 -19.68 -4.11
CA PHE A 6 10.48 -18.51 -4.45
C PHE A 6 9.57 -18.11 -3.28
N LYS A 7 8.92 -19.10 -2.66
CA LYS A 7 8.04 -18.84 -1.51
C LYS A 7 8.81 -18.29 -0.32
N ILE A 8 9.99 -18.85 -0.03
CA ILE A 8 10.84 -18.36 1.05
C ILE A 8 11.26 -16.92 0.82
N LEU A 9 11.71 -16.61 -0.39
CA LEU A 9 12.11 -15.25 -0.77
C LEU A 9 10.95 -14.27 -0.65
N ASN A 10 9.79 -14.64 -1.17
CA ASN A 10 8.60 -13.79 -1.12
C ASN A 10 8.19 -13.49 0.33
N THR A 11 8.23 -14.50 1.20
CA THR A 11 7.92 -14.34 2.62
C THR A 11 8.91 -13.41 3.31
N ALA A 12 10.20 -13.53 2.98
CA ALA A 12 11.24 -12.67 3.54
C ALA A 12 11.05 -11.21 3.12
N ILE A 13 10.70 -10.98 1.86
CA ILE A 13 10.43 -9.64 1.34
C ILE A 13 9.22 -9.02 2.04
N GLU A 14 8.13 -9.79 2.20
CA GLU A 14 6.93 -9.31 2.90
C GLU A 14 7.22 -8.94 4.35
N ARG A 15 8.04 -9.75 5.05
CA ARG A 15 8.43 -9.44 6.43
C ARG A 15 9.22 -8.14 6.51
N LEU A 16 10.15 -7.94 5.57
CA LEU A 16 10.94 -6.72 5.53
C LEU A 16 10.08 -5.50 5.23
N LEU A 17 9.13 -5.63 4.29
CA LEU A 17 8.17 -4.56 3.96
C LEU A 17 7.32 -4.20 5.18
N ASN A 18 6.81 -5.20 5.90
CA ASN A 18 6.03 -4.96 7.12
C ASN A 18 6.86 -4.25 8.18
N GLN A 19 8.10 -4.67 8.38
CA GLN A 19 9.00 -4.05 9.34
C GLN A 19 9.26 -2.58 9.00
N LYS A 20 9.55 -2.30 7.73
CA LYS A 20 9.81 -0.93 7.27
C LYS A 20 8.57 -0.04 7.38
N MET A 21 7.39 -0.57 7.05
CA MET A 21 6.15 0.20 7.17
C MET A 21 5.78 0.43 8.62
N ASN A 22 6.04 -0.53 9.51
CA ASN A 22 5.80 -0.36 10.95
C ASN A 22 6.63 0.78 11.54
N GLU A 23 7.81 1.04 11.01
CA GLU A 23 8.63 2.19 11.41
C GLU A 23 7.92 3.51 11.13
N LEU A 24 7.00 3.53 10.16
CA LEU A 24 6.20 4.69 9.81
C LEU A 24 4.84 4.73 10.53
N GLY A 25 4.57 3.75 11.38
CA GLY A 25 3.30 3.66 12.10
C GLY A 25 2.13 3.13 11.26
N ILE A 26 2.42 2.44 10.16
CA ILE A 26 1.39 1.84 9.29
C ILE A 26 1.73 0.38 9.01
N THR A 27 0.73 -0.38 8.55
CA THR A 27 0.95 -1.74 8.09
C THR A 27 1.35 -1.73 6.62
N TYR A 28 1.94 -2.83 6.16
CA TYR A 28 2.23 -3.02 4.73
C TYR A 28 0.95 -2.89 3.89
N THR A 29 -0.15 -3.49 4.34
CA THR A 29 -1.41 -3.45 3.60
C THR A 29 -1.99 -2.03 3.54
N GLN A 30 -1.89 -1.27 4.63
CA GLN A 30 -2.28 0.14 4.63
C GLN A 30 -1.44 0.94 3.63
N ALA A 31 -0.13 0.72 3.61
CA ALA A 31 0.76 1.37 2.65
C ALA A 31 0.40 1.03 1.21
N THR A 32 0.02 -0.22 0.95
CA THR A 32 -0.40 -0.67 -0.38
C THR A 32 -1.66 0.05 -0.84
N VAL A 33 -2.63 0.24 0.05
CA VAL A 33 -3.86 0.99 -0.27
C VAL A 33 -3.52 2.46 -0.56
N ILE A 34 -2.67 3.08 0.25
CA ILE A 34 -2.23 4.47 0.02
C ILE A 34 -1.54 4.59 -1.34
N GLY A 35 -0.65 3.66 -1.66
CA GLY A 35 0.06 3.63 -2.94
C GLY A 35 -0.89 3.46 -4.13
N TYR A 36 -1.89 2.59 -3.98
CA TYR A 36 -2.90 2.40 -5.01
C TYR A 36 -3.70 3.69 -5.26
N LEU A 37 -4.13 4.37 -4.18
CA LEU A 37 -4.86 5.62 -4.30
C LEU A 37 -4.02 6.71 -4.97
N ASP A 38 -2.73 6.76 -4.67
CA ASP A 38 -1.83 7.70 -5.33
C ASP A 38 -1.67 7.40 -6.82
N LEU A 39 -1.51 6.12 -7.15
CA LEU A 39 -1.40 5.68 -8.54
C LEU A 39 -2.65 6.05 -9.35
N LYS A 40 -3.82 5.99 -8.73
CA LYS A 40 -5.12 6.24 -9.36
C LYS A 40 -5.70 7.62 -9.04
N LYS A 41 -4.90 8.56 -8.56
CA LYS A 41 -5.39 9.86 -8.08
C LYS A 41 -6.17 10.69 -9.11
N ASP A 42 -5.95 10.45 -10.39
CA ASP A 42 -6.64 11.15 -11.47
C ASP A 42 -7.92 10.44 -11.93
N THR A 43 -8.31 9.37 -11.24
CA THR A 43 -9.52 8.61 -11.55
C THR A 43 -10.40 8.48 -10.31
N LEU A 44 -11.65 8.08 -10.53
CA LEU A 44 -12.54 7.74 -9.42
C LEU A 44 -12.17 6.38 -8.86
N VAL A 45 -12.04 6.31 -7.54
CA VAL A 45 -11.76 5.05 -6.84
C VAL A 45 -12.84 4.80 -5.81
N PHE A 46 -13.44 3.61 -5.88
CA PHE A 46 -14.40 3.11 -4.92
C PHE A 46 -13.80 1.92 -4.17
N GLN A 47 -14.39 1.57 -3.05
CA GLN A 47 -13.90 0.46 -2.24
C GLN A 47 -13.75 -0.84 -3.03
N LYS A 48 -14.70 -1.14 -3.91
CA LYS A 48 -14.68 -2.35 -4.71
C LYS A 48 -13.47 -2.43 -5.63
N ASP A 49 -13.03 -1.29 -6.16
CA ASP A 49 -11.83 -1.22 -6.99
C ASP A 49 -10.60 -1.67 -6.21
N ILE A 50 -10.50 -1.24 -4.96
CA ILE A 50 -9.39 -1.64 -4.07
C ILE A 50 -9.45 -3.14 -3.80
N GLU A 51 -10.65 -3.66 -3.49
CA GLU A 51 -10.85 -5.09 -3.23
C GLU A 51 -10.39 -5.94 -4.41
N ILE A 52 -10.84 -5.60 -5.60
CA ILE A 52 -10.54 -6.36 -6.81
C ILE A 52 -9.06 -6.25 -7.19
N ASN A 53 -8.54 -5.04 -7.24
CA ASN A 53 -7.19 -4.81 -7.77
C ASN A 53 -6.08 -5.21 -6.80
N LEU A 54 -6.36 -5.21 -5.50
CA LEU A 54 -5.39 -5.64 -4.50
C LEU A 54 -5.65 -7.06 -3.97
N GLY A 55 -6.71 -7.70 -4.44
CA GLY A 55 -7.03 -9.06 -4.01
C GLY A 55 -7.38 -9.16 -2.53
N LEU A 56 -8.08 -8.16 -2.00
CA LEU A 56 -8.45 -8.10 -0.60
C LEU A 56 -9.94 -8.32 -0.41
N THR A 57 -10.33 -8.84 0.74
CA THR A 57 -11.74 -9.04 1.06
C THR A 57 -12.40 -7.73 1.47
N HIS A 58 -13.74 -7.69 1.35
CA HIS A 58 -14.51 -6.51 1.75
C HIS A 58 -14.27 -6.11 3.22
N PRO A 59 -14.34 -7.03 4.20
CA PRO A 59 -14.08 -6.64 5.59
C PRO A 59 -12.68 -6.11 5.82
N THR A 60 -11.69 -6.67 5.14
CA THR A 60 -10.30 -6.20 5.26
C THR A 60 -10.16 -4.78 4.75
N VAL A 61 -10.71 -4.49 3.57
CA VAL A 61 -10.64 -3.14 2.99
C VAL A 61 -11.41 -2.15 3.86
N SER A 62 -12.61 -2.52 4.33
CA SER A 62 -13.39 -1.66 5.22
C SER A 62 -12.60 -1.28 6.46
N SER A 63 -11.91 -2.24 7.07
CA SER A 63 -11.08 -2.00 8.25
C SER A 63 -9.90 -1.07 7.94
N ILE A 64 -9.23 -1.31 6.81
CA ILE A 64 -8.10 -0.48 6.39
C ILE A 64 -8.54 0.96 6.15
N LEU A 65 -9.63 1.14 5.40
CA LEU A 65 -10.14 2.48 5.09
C LEU A 65 -10.53 3.25 6.36
N LYS A 66 -11.16 2.56 7.30
CA LYS A 66 -11.52 3.17 8.58
C LYS A 66 -10.28 3.68 9.31
N ARG A 67 -9.22 2.88 9.37
CA ARG A 67 -7.96 3.26 10.01
C ARG A 67 -7.29 4.44 9.31
N LEU A 68 -7.27 4.43 7.99
CA LEU A 68 -6.68 5.51 7.21
C LEU A 68 -7.46 6.81 7.38
N GLU A 69 -8.79 6.72 7.44
CA GLU A 69 -9.64 7.88 7.69
C GLU A 69 -9.41 8.45 9.09
N GLU A 70 -9.32 7.59 10.11
CA GLU A 70 -9.00 8.01 11.48
C GLU A 70 -7.65 8.73 11.57
N LYS A 71 -6.69 8.35 10.72
CA LYS A 71 -5.38 9.00 10.63
C LYS A 71 -5.40 10.25 9.75
N SER A 72 -6.55 10.61 9.20
CA SER A 72 -6.71 11.74 8.28
C SER A 72 -5.87 11.60 6.99
N LEU A 73 -5.60 10.38 6.57
CA LEU A 73 -4.83 10.12 5.35
C LEU A 73 -5.70 9.97 4.12
N ILE A 74 -6.97 9.62 4.31
CA ILE A 74 -7.95 9.52 3.24
C ILE A 74 -9.23 10.23 3.64
N LYS A 75 -10.02 10.52 2.60
CA LYS A 75 -11.36 11.10 2.74
C LYS A 75 -12.31 10.24 1.93
N THR A 76 -13.48 9.93 2.51
CA THR A 76 -14.55 9.21 1.82
C THR A 76 -15.74 10.15 1.66
N GLU A 77 -16.29 10.21 0.45
CA GLU A 77 -17.43 11.06 0.14
C GLU A 77 -18.48 10.27 -0.63
N VAL A 78 -19.75 10.56 -0.35
CA VAL A 78 -20.84 9.97 -1.12
C VAL A 78 -20.69 10.41 -2.58
N TYR A 79 -20.78 9.44 -3.50
CA TYR A 79 -20.74 9.74 -4.92
C TYR A 79 -22.13 10.19 -5.36
N GLU A 80 -22.25 11.44 -5.81
CA GLU A 80 -23.54 12.04 -6.12
C GLU A 80 -24.29 11.34 -7.26
N GLU A 81 -23.56 10.77 -8.22
CA GLU A 81 -24.15 10.09 -9.37
C GLU A 81 -24.68 8.70 -9.01
N ASP A 82 -24.19 8.11 -7.93
CA ASP A 82 -24.71 6.85 -7.36
C ASP A 82 -24.44 6.83 -5.85
N LYS A 83 -25.43 7.25 -5.08
CA LYS A 83 -25.31 7.44 -3.63
C LYS A 83 -25.07 6.17 -2.84
N ARG A 84 -25.13 5.01 -3.48
CA ARG A 84 -24.74 3.74 -2.85
C ARG A 84 -23.24 3.61 -2.76
N LEU A 85 -22.48 4.42 -3.52
CA LEU A 85 -21.04 4.37 -3.61
C LEU A 85 -20.41 5.54 -2.86
N LYS A 86 -19.21 5.30 -2.35
CA LYS A 86 -18.38 6.33 -1.74
C LYS A 86 -17.07 6.40 -2.50
N LYS A 87 -16.73 7.58 -2.98
CA LYS A 87 -15.42 7.79 -3.61
C LYS A 87 -14.36 8.01 -2.53
N ILE A 88 -13.17 7.50 -2.77
CA ILE A 88 -12.07 7.51 -1.82
C ILE A 88 -10.93 8.31 -2.42
N THR A 89 -10.44 9.30 -1.67
CA THR A 89 -9.34 10.16 -2.12
C THR A 89 -8.32 10.33 -1.03
N LEU A 90 -7.08 10.59 -1.43
CA LEU A 90 -6.01 10.94 -0.49
C LEU A 90 -6.18 12.39 -0.03
N THR A 91 -5.77 12.66 1.20
CA THR A 91 -5.73 14.01 1.75
C THR A 91 -4.34 14.61 1.56
N LYS A 92 -4.20 15.91 1.85
CA LYS A 92 -2.89 16.55 1.85
C LYS A 92 -1.93 15.92 2.87
N ASN A 93 -2.48 15.42 3.98
CA ASN A 93 -1.68 14.78 5.02
C ASN A 93 -0.99 13.51 4.55
N SER A 94 -1.52 12.89 3.48
CA SER A 94 -0.94 11.67 2.94
C SER A 94 0.36 11.88 2.17
N TYR A 95 0.65 13.10 1.72
CA TYR A 95 1.85 13.35 0.90
C TYR A 95 3.13 13.13 1.69
N GLU A 96 3.15 13.47 2.96
CA GLU A 96 4.32 13.21 3.81
C GLU A 96 4.56 11.71 3.97
N ILE A 97 3.51 10.94 4.30
CA ILE A 97 3.64 9.50 4.48
C ILE A 97 4.00 8.82 3.15
N LEU A 98 3.49 9.30 2.02
CA LEU A 98 3.86 8.79 0.70
C LEU A 98 5.36 8.94 0.45
N GLY A 99 5.92 10.09 0.77
CA GLY A 99 7.34 10.33 0.63
C GLY A 99 8.17 9.40 1.53
N GLN A 100 7.70 9.17 2.75
CA GLN A 100 8.36 8.26 3.68
C GLN A 100 8.28 6.81 3.20
N ILE A 101 7.13 6.39 2.67
CA ILE A 101 6.96 5.04 2.10
C ILE A 101 7.93 4.86 0.94
N GLN A 102 8.00 5.82 0.03
CA GLN A 102 8.90 5.76 -1.12
C GLN A 102 10.36 5.67 -0.69
N SER A 103 10.75 6.44 0.33
CA SER A 103 12.09 6.40 0.88
C SER A 103 12.45 5.03 1.44
N LYS A 104 11.51 4.39 2.15
CA LYS A 104 11.73 3.03 2.68
C LYS A 104 11.87 2.00 1.58
N ILE A 105 11.04 2.10 0.54
CA ILE A 105 11.12 1.22 -0.62
C ILE A 105 12.46 1.37 -1.34
N ASP A 106 12.94 2.60 -1.49
CA ASP A 106 14.22 2.89 -2.12
C ASP A 106 15.38 2.30 -1.30
N GLU A 107 15.33 2.40 0.03
CA GLU A 107 16.31 1.75 0.92
C GLU A 107 16.36 0.25 0.69
N MET A 108 15.18 -0.38 0.63
CA MET A 108 15.08 -1.82 0.39
C MET A 108 15.65 -2.20 -0.97
N GLY A 109 15.34 -1.41 -2.00
CA GLY A 109 15.84 -1.64 -3.34
C GLY A 109 17.35 -1.62 -3.38
N LYS A 110 17.99 -0.66 -2.71
CA LYS A 110 19.44 -0.56 -2.61
C LYS A 110 20.04 -1.79 -1.94
N LEU A 111 19.43 -2.27 -0.86
CA LEU A 111 19.91 -3.46 -0.15
C LEU A 111 19.81 -4.71 -1.03
N LEU A 112 18.68 -4.90 -1.72
CA LEU A 112 18.46 -6.05 -2.58
C LEU A 112 19.38 -6.06 -3.79
N PHE A 113 19.50 -4.92 -4.49
CA PHE A 113 20.35 -4.81 -5.67
C PHE A 113 21.83 -4.86 -5.32
N SER A 114 22.22 -4.33 -4.19
CA SER A 114 23.58 -4.43 -3.69
C SER A 114 23.97 -5.90 -3.47
N GLY A 115 23.08 -6.69 -2.88
CA GLY A 115 23.27 -8.12 -2.70
C GLY A 115 23.38 -8.87 -4.03
N ILE A 116 22.55 -8.56 -4.99
CA ILE A 116 22.55 -9.17 -6.32
C ILE A 116 23.85 -8.82 -7.06
N SER A 117 24.27 -7.55 -7.05
CA SER A 117 25.50 -7.11 -7.68
C SER A 117 26.73 -7.80 -7.09
N SER A 118 26.75 -8.04 -5.79
CA SER A 118 27.82 -8.77 -5.12
C SER A 118 27.92 -10.20 -5.59
N ASP A 119 26.78 -10.83 -5.86
CA ASP A 119 26.71 -12.22 -6.31
C ASP A 119 27.12 -12.38 -7.77
N GLU A 120 26.99 -11.35 -8.59
CA GLU A 120 27.36 -11.36 -10.00
C GLU A 120 28.87 -11.17 -10.22
N ILE A 121 29.56 -10.67 -9.26
CA ILE A 121 31.01 -10.43 -9.33
C ILE A 121 31.77 -11.66 -8.84
#